data_8e28683cd0e462e0a78ed58306f327df
#
_entry.id   8e28683cd0e462e0a78ed58306f327df
#
_cell.length_a   1.000
_cell.length_b   1.000
_cell.length_c   1.000
_cell.angle_alpha   90.00
_cell.angle_beta   90.00
_cell.angle_gamma   90.00
#
_symmetry.space_group_name_H-M   'P 1'
#
loop_
_entity.id
_entity.type
_entity.pdbx_description
1 polymer ?
#
loop_
_entity_poly.entity_id
_entity_poly.type
_entity_poly.pdbx_seq_one_letter_code
_entity_poly.pdbx_strand_id
1 'polypeptide(L)'
;MTKRIFLSLSMLIAVMTALNAQKIAVTKGQKLETVSTSTMTMDVMGQSINNETTVTSQIEIKDVTAKGYVFANTISHMAVKGTMMGQDINFDSDKKEDMDGQMGQVLKDRIGTVQEIQVDRNGKVTDTKDTSKKAPAGISDMMNLGADFSKGQAYPVLIQLPAKAVKPGDSWTDSTGTPATVKMITTYTLKEITADDVVINFTGSLEKSGTIEQNNMEIQMDMKGTVKGDALYETASGLLKKNTIVSDITGTVGVMGQNAPLTMKSTVDTRAKKL
;
A
#
# COMPACT_ATOMS: atom_id res chain seq x y z
N MET A 1 -25.99 68.89 -4.80
CA MET A 1 -25.29 67.84 -5.58
C MET A 1 -24.67 66.85 -4.61
N THR A 2 -25.37 65.73 -4.32
CA THR A 2 -24.97 64.77 -3.31
C THR A 2 -24.58 63.47 -4.07
N LYS A 3 -23.29 63.20 -4.16
CA LYS A 3 -22.75 61.95 -4.77
C LYS A 3 -22.95 60.78 -3.79
N ARG A 4 -23.82 59.85 -4.15
CA ARG A 4 -23.97 58.56 -3.47
C ARG A 4 -22.86 57.61 -3.98
N ILE A 5 -21.93 57.27 -3.10
CA ILE A 5 -20.91 56.23 -3.32
C ILE A 5 -21.60 54.89 -3.00
N PHE A 6 -21.84 54.07 -4.01
CA PHE A 6 -22.23 52.65 -3.85
C PHE A 6 -20.96 51.84 -3.57
N LEU A 7 -20.79 51.42 -2.32
CA LEU A 7 -19.79 50.46 -1.91
C LEU A 7 -20.35 49.06 -2.21
N SER A 8 -19.95 48.47 -3.33
CA SER A 8 -20.26 47.07 -3.65
C SER A 8 -19.36 46.16 -2.81
N LEU A 9 -19.90 45.67 -1.68
CA LEU A 9 -19.28 44.63 -0.86
C LEU A 9 -19.43 43.29 -1.58
N SER A 10 -18.43 42.91 -2.34
CA SER A 10 -18.31 41.57 -2.94
C SER A 10 -18.03 40.57 -1.84
N MET A 11 -19.09 39.95 -1.32
CA MET A 11 -19.00 38.86 -0.34
C MET A 11 -18.52 37.61 -1.04
N LEU A 12 -17.21 37.36 -0.95
CA LEU A 12 -16.56 36.12 -1.43
C LEU A 12 -17.01 34.97 -0.51
N ILE A 13 -18.07 34.26 -0.90
CA ILE A 13 -18.52 33.06 -0.21
C ILE A 13 -17.51 31.94 -0.58
N ALA A 14 -16.53 31.75 0.28
CA ALA A 14 -15.71 30.55 0.23
C ALA A 14 -16.60 29.37 0.64
N VAL A 15 -17.06 28.60 -0.34
CA VAL A 15 -17.72 27.32 -0.10
C VAL A 15 -16.67 26.38 0.46
N MET A 16 -16.65 26.25 1.79
CA MET A 16 -15.83 25.23 2.45
C MET A 16 -16.45 23.87 2.17
N THR A 17 -15.93 23.16 1.18
CA THR A 17 -16.27 21.76 0.96
C THR A 17 -15.65 20.93 2.07
N ALA A 18 -16.47 20.42 2.99
CA ALA A 18 -16.06 19.44 3.99
C ALA A 18 -16.40 18.04 3.46
N LEU A 19 -15.44 17.14 3.49
CA LEU A 19 -15.73 15.71 3.37
C LEU A 19 -16.40 15.27 4.68
N ASN A 20 -17.71 15.07 4.63
CA ASN A 20 -18.41 14.37 5.70
C ASN A 20 -17.91 12.94 5.74
N ALA A 21 -17.89 12.31 6.95
CA ALA A 21 -17.49 10.92 7.18
C ALA A 21 -17.96 10.04 6.01
N GLN A 22 -17.00 9.68 5.15
CA GLN A 22 -17.30 9.50 3.74
C GLN A 22 -17.87 8.13 3.49
N LYS A 23 -18.96 8.09 2.84
CA LYS A 23 -19.44 6.87 2.22
C LYS A 23 -18.53 6.57 1.04
N ILE A 24 -17.64 5.58 1.21
CA ILE A 24 -17.01 4.93 0.07
C ILE A 24 -18.15 4.45 -0.83
N ALA A 25 -18.28 5.05 -2.00
CA ALA A 25 -19.42 4.84 -2.90
C ALA A 25 -19.00 3.96 -4.09
N VAL A 26 -18.65 2.72 -3.77
CA VAL A 26 -18.33 1.70 -4.77
C VAL A 26 -19.57 0.85 -5.06
N THR A 27 -19.64 0.26 -6.25
CA THR A 27 -20.75 -0.57 -6.70
C THR A 27 -20.28 -2.00 -6.99
N LYS A 28 -21.16 -2.97 -6.72
CA LYS A 28 -20.92 -4.37 -7.08
C LYS A 28 -20.71 -4.52 -8.58
N GLY A 29 -19.74 -5.34 -8.97
CA GLY A 29 -19.35 -5.58 -10.36
C GLY A 29 -18.36 -4.56 -10.93
N GLN A 30 -18.08 -3.47 -10.20
CA GLN A 30 -17.05 -2.50 -10.62
C GLN A 30 -15.68 -3.15 -10.61
N LYS A 31 -14.89 -2.89 -11.64
CA LYS A 31 -13.54 -3.44 -11.81
C LYS A 31 -12.51 -2.34 -11.91
N LEU A 32 -11.32 -2.63 -11.39
CA LEU A 32 -10.14 -1.78 -11.44
C LEU A 32 -8.94 -2.61 -11.91
N GLU A 33 -8.06 -1.98 -12.63
CA GLU A 33 -6.69 -2.46 -12.83
C GLU A 33 -5.75 -1.58 -12.02
N THR A 34 -4.84 -2.18 -11.26
CA THR A 34 -3.77 -1.45 -10.59
C THR A 34 -2.43 -1.92 -11.12
N VAL A 35 -1.54 -0.96 -11.37
CA VAL A 35 -0.14 -1.21 -11.70
C VAL A 35 0.71 -0.57 -10.63
N SER A 36 1.45 -1.40 -9.89
CA SER A 36 2.39 -0.97 -8.85
C SER A 36 3.82 -1.26 -9.29
N THR A 37 4.66 -0.24 -9.31
CA THR A 37 6.11 -0.38 -9.52
C THR A 37 6.82 -0.03 -8.23
N SER A 38 7.61 -0.97 -7.72
CA SER A 38 8.43 -0.80 -6.51
C SER A 38 9.90 -0.85 -6.89
N THR A 39 10.67 0.14 -6.49
CA THR A 39 12.13 0.10 -6.51
C THR A 39 12.64 -0.01 -5.08
N MET A 40 13.58 -0.91 -4.83
CA MET A 40 14.18 -1.13 -3.52
C MET A 40 15.69 -1.25 -3.63
N THR A 41 16.39 -0.56 -2.76
CA THR A 41 17.82 -0.76 -2.48
C THR A 41 17.95 -1.17 -1.02
N MET A 42 18.63 -2.29 -0.76
CA MET A 42 18.88 -2.78 0.58
C MET A 42 20.34 -3.16 0.72
N ASP A 43 21.00 -2.69 1.76
CA ASP A 43 22.35 -3.08 2.12
C ASP A 43 22.33 -3.90 3.40
N VAL A 44 22.84 -5.12 3.32
CA VAL A 44 22.98 -6.04 4.45
C VAL A 44 24.37 -6.67 4.41
N MET A 45 25.11 -6.62 5.51
CA MET A 45 26.47 -7.18 5.61
C MET A 45 27.43 -6.67 4.52
N GLY A 46 27.24 -5.43 4.04
CA GLY A 46 28.06 -4.86 2.96
C GLY A 46 27.71 -5.39 1.56
N GLN A 47 26.64 -6.16 1.44
CA GLN A 47 26.09 -6.59 0.15
C GLN A 47 24.88 -5.72 -0.20
N SER A 48 24.90 -5.15 -1.38
CA SER A 48 23.78 -4.35 -1.89
C SER A 48 22.86 -5.23 -2.73
N ILE A 49 21.56 -5.13 -2.42
CA ILE A 49 20.47 -5.77 -3.16
C ILE A 49 19.66 -4.63 -3.79
N ASN A 50 19.53 -4.66 -5.10
CA ASN A 50 18.71 -3.71 -5.84
C ASN A 50 17.66 -4.47 -6.61
N ASN A 51 16.40 -4.10 -6.47
CA ASN A 51 15.36 -4.70 -7.28
C ASN A 51 14.32 -3.65 -7.73
N GLU A 52 13.72 -3.94 -8.86
CA GLU A 52 12.53 -3.29 -9.37
C GLU A 52 11.49 -4.39 -9.59
N THR A 53 10.31 -4.19 -9.01
CA THR A 53 9.19 -5.13 -9.14
C THR A 53 7.99 -4.38 -9.69
N THR A 54 7.41 -4.89 -10.76
CA THR A 54 6.13 -4.40 -11.30
C THR A 54 5.07 -5.47 -11.10
N VAL A 55 3.94 -5.08 -10.51
CA VAL A 55 2.78 -5.95 -10.28
C VAL A 55 1.56 -5.32 -10.90
N THR A 56 0.88 -6.04 -11.79
CA THR A 56 -0.43 -5.66 -12.30
C THR A 56 -1.48 -6.55 -11.64
N SER A 57 -2.49 -5.93 -11.04
CA SER A 57 -3.60 -6.65 -10.41
C SER A 57 -4.93 -6.19 -10.97
N GLN A 58 -5.85 -7.15 -11.11
CA GLN A 58 -7.25 -6.89 -11.38
C GLN A 58 -8.04 -7.02 -10.08
N ILE A 59 -8.82 -5.99 -9.78
CA ILE A 59 -9.62 -5.90 -8.56
C ILE A 59 -11.09 -5.79 -8.97
N GLU A 60 -11.94 -6.69 -8.47
CA GLU A 60 -13.38 -6.65 -8.69
C GLU A 60 -14.09 -6.46 -7.36
N ILE A 61 -15.08 -5.57 -7.31
CA ILE A 61 -15.96 -5.40 -6.16
C ILE A 61 -17.04 -6.47 -6.24
N LYS A 62 -16.87 -7.56 -5.49
CA LYS A 62 -17.75 -8.72 -5.50
C LYS A 62 -19.07 -8.48 -4.78
N ASP A 63 -19.01 -7.70 -3.70
CA ASP A 63 -20.21 -7.39 -2.94
C ASP A 63 -20.10 -6.09 -2.16
N VAL A 64 -21.25 -5.44 -1.91
CA VAL A 64 -21.43 -4.25 -1.11
C VAL A 64 -22.53 -4.51 -0.09
N THR A 65 -22.17 -4.61 1.18
CA THR A 65 -23.08 -4.96 2.27
C THR A 65 -23.24 -3.81 3.26
N ALA A 66 -24.17 -3.93 4.19
CA ALA A 66 -24.29 -2.95 5.29
C ALA A 66 -23.01 -2.89 6.17
N LYS A 67 -22.23 -3.99 6.24
CA LYS A 67 -21.01 -4.08 7.07
C LYS A 67 -19.74 -3.60 6.36
N GLY A 68 -19.73 -3.58 5.02
CA GLY A 68 -18.52 -3.22 4.26
C GLY A 68 -18.57 -3.72 2.82
N TYR A 69 -17.42 -4.06 2.32
CA TYR A 69 -17.17 -4.41 0.93
C TYR A 69 -16.42 -5.73 0.83
N VAL A 70 -16.63 -6.46 -0.26
CA VAL A 70 -15.87 -7.66 -0.60
C VAL A 70 -15.19 -7.41 -1.93
N PHE A 71 -13.87 -7.49 -1.93
CA PHE A 71 -13.03 -7.36 -3.12
C PHE A 71 -12.45 -8.72 -3.50
N ALA A 72 -12.37 -8.99 -4.80
CA ALA A 72 -11.55 -10.06 -5.35
C ALA A 72 -10.33 -9.40 -6.01
N ASN A 73 -9.15 -9.74 -5.54
CA ASN A 73 -7.88 -9.27 -6.08
C ASN A 73 -7.18 -10.44 -6.78
N THR A 74 -6.71 -10.21 -8.00
CA THR A 74 -5.98 -11.20 -8.80
C THR A 74 -4.76 -10.55 -9.40
N ILE A 75 -3.56 -11.06 -9.09
CA ILE A 75 -2.34 -10.64 -9.77
C ILE A 75 -2.39 -11.22 -11.19
N SER A 76 -2.48 -10.36 -12.19
CA SER A 76 -2.53 -10.75 -13.60
C SER A 76 -1.15 -10.78 -14.27
N HIS A 77 -0.21 -9.98 -13.77
CA HIS A 77 1.16 -9.92 -14.28
C HIS A 77 2.13 -9.52 -13.17
N MET A 78 3.34 -10.08 -13.21
CA MET A 78 4.44 -9.73 -12.32
C MET A 78 5.77 -9.78 -13.07
N ALA A 79 6.56 -8.72 -12.92
CA ALA A 79 7.93 -8.68 -13.39
C ALA A 79 8.87 -8.24 -12.27
N VAL A 80 10.06 -8.88 -12.19
CA VAL A 80 11.09 -8.57 -11.20
C VAL A 80 12.43 -8.45 -11.92
N LYS A 81 13.13 -7.35 -11.71
CA LYS A 81 14.50 -7.12 -12.22
C LYS A 81 15.38 -6.66 -11.08
N GLY A 82 16.63 -7.09 -11.07
CA GLY A 82 17.58 -6.65 -10.07
C GLY A 82 18.72 -7.57 -9.84
N THR A 83 19.41 -7.37 -8.70
CA THR A 83 20.52 -8.22 -8.25
C THR A 83 20.24 -8.68 -6.83
N MET A 84 20.42 -9.95 -6.57
CA MET A 84 20.34 -10.54 -5.24
C MET A 84 21.56 -11.47 -5.02
N MET A 85 22.35 -11.17 -3.98
CA MET A 85 23.57 -11.94 -3.65
C MET A 85 24.55 -12.04 -4.83
N GLY A 86 24.69 -10.95 -5.63
CA GLY A 86 25.57 -10.90 -6.80
C GLY A 86 25.08 -11.64 -8.04
N GLN A 87 23.85 -12.17 -8.01
CA GLN A 87 23.20 -12.78 -9.16
C GLN A 87 22.11 -11.87 -9.72
N ASP A 88 22.09 -11.73 -11.05
CA ASP A 88 21.06 -10.98 -11.73
C ASP A 88 19.74 -11.77 -11.71
N ILE A 89 18.66 -11.07 -11.32
CA ILE A 89 17.30 -11.57 -11.40
C ILE A 89 16.60 -10.84 -12.54
N ASN A 90 16.00 -11.61 -13.44
CA ASN A 90 15.13 -11.10 -14.47
C ASN A 90 13.99 -12.11 -14.65
N PHE A 91 12.82 -11.77 -14.13
CA PHE A 91 11.63 -12.59 -14.15
C PHE A 91 10.48 -11.81 -14.75
N ASP A 92 9.70 -12.45 -15.60
CA ASP A 92 8.50 -11.91 -16.21
C ASP A 92 7.45 -13.03 -16.34
N SER A 93 6.34 -12.89 -15.64
CA SER A 93 5.28 -13.91 -15.59
C SER A 93 4.60 -14.19 -16.93
N ASP A 94 4.75 -13.29 -17.92
CA ASP A 94 4.23 -13.51 -19.27
C ASP A 94 5.16 -14.42 -20.10
N LYS A 95 6.37 -14.68 -19.62
CA LYS A 95 7.31 -15.58 -20.28
C LYS A 95 7.21 -16.98 -19.68
N LYS A 96 6.94 -17.95 -20.53
CA LYS A 96 6.81 -19.34 -20.12
C LYS A 96 8.09 -19.87 -19.49
N GLU A 97 9.25 -19.55 -20.05
CA GLU A 97 10.56 -19.96 -19.54
C GLU A 97 10.80 -19.48 -18.11
N ASP A 98 10.39 -18.23 -17.77
CA ASP A 98 10.53 -17.67 -16.45
C ASP A 98 9.56 -18.34 -15.46
N MET A 99 8.34 -18.66 -15.92
CA MET A 99 7.33 -19.38 -15.11
C MET A 99 7.70 -20.84 -14.87
N ASP A 100 8.38 -21.49 -15.79
CA ASP A 100 8.90 -22.85 -15.63
C ASP A 100 10.17 -22.89 -14.75
N GLY A 101 10.85 -21.74 -14.57
CA GLY A 101 12.05 -21.56 -13.75
C GLY A 101 11.78 -21.56 -12.23
N GLN A 102 12.86 -21.48 -11.46
CA GLN A 102 12.79 -21.51 -9.99
C GLN A 102 11.91 -20.42 -9.39
N MET A 103 12.00 -19.19 -9.90
CA MET A 103 11.18 -18.07 -9.44
C MET A 103 9.70 -18.31 -9.76
N GLY A 104 9.39 -18.77 -10.96
CA GLY A 104 8.03 -19.09 -11.37
C GLY A 104 7.40 -20.17 -10.51
N GLN A 105 8.15 -21.21 -10.11
CA GLN A 105 7.66 -22.26 -9.20
C GLN A 105 7.24 -21.71 -7.83
N VAL A 106 7.90 -20.64 -7.34
CA VAL A 106 7.55 -19.96 -6.08
C VAL A 106 6.33 -19.05 -6.25
N LEU A 107 6.19 -18.40 -7.41
CA LEU A 107 5.20 -17.34 -7.66
C LEU A 107 3.91 -17.83 -8.33
N LYS A 108 3.94 -18.99 -8.99
CA LYS A 108 2.81 -19.52 -9.79
C LYS A 108 1.49 -19.64 -9.01
N ASP A 109 1.58 -19.97 -7.71
CA ASP A 109 0.39 -20.12 -6.88
C ASP A 109 -0.23 -18.75 -6.50
N ARG A 110 0.47 -17.64 -6.74
CA ARG A 110 -0.02 -16.28 -6.50
C ARG A 110 -0.54 -15.61 -7.76
N ILE A 111 0.10 -15.88 -8.91
CA ILE A 111 -0.28 -15.29 -10.20
C ILE A 111 -1.54 -16.00 -10.71
N GLY A 112 -2.56 -15.25 -11.07
CA GLY A 112 -3.86 -15.77 -11.52
C GLY A 112 -4.77 -16.28 -10.39
N THR A 113 -4.30 -16.35 -9.14
CA THR A 113 -5.11 -16.80 -8.01
C THR A 113 -5.91 -15.65 -7.43
N VAL A 114 -7.19 -15.90 -7.15
CA VAL A 114 -8.10 -14.91 -6.57
C VAL A 114 -7.92 -14.88 -5.06
N GLN A 115 -7.61 -13.71 -4.53
CA GLN A 115 -7.65 -13.41 -3.10
C GLN A 115 -8.91 -12.62 -2.78
N GLU A 116 -9.77 -13.14 -1.89
CA GLU A 116 -10.94 -12.41 -1.41
C GLU A 116 -10.58 -11.60 -0.17
N ILE A 117 -10.89 -10.30 -0.20
CA ILE A 117 -10.56 -9.35 0.85
C ILE A 117 -11.85 -8.70 1.33
N GLN A 118 -12.15 -8.87 2.61
CA GLN A 118 -13.27 -8.20 3.26
C GLN A 118 -12.79 -6.91 3.91
N VAL A 119 -13.50 -5.82 3.66
CA VAL A 119 -13.13 -4.48 4.10
C VAL A 119 -14.34 -3.82 4.75
N ASP A 120 -14.17 -3.18 5.89
CA ASP A 120 -15.25 -2.45 6.58
C ASP A 120 -15.61 -1.13 5.86
N ARG A 121 -16.59 -0.42 6.39
CA ARG A 121 -17.04 0.88 5.83
C ARG A 121 -16.01 2.00 5.93
N ASN A 122 -14.97 1.82 6.76
CA ASN A 122 -13.88 2.78 6.92
C ASN A 122 -12.67 2.42 6.04
N GLY A 123 -12.76 1.36 5.22
CA GLY A 123 -11.69 0.91 4.34
C GLY A 123 -10.63 0.04 5.02
N LYS A 124 -10.90 -0.50 6.23
CA LYS A 124 -9.97 -1.41 6.92
C LYS A 124 -10.29 -2.87 6.63
N VAL A 125 -9.27 -3.65 6.40
CA VAL A 125 -9.37 -5.10 6.18
C VAL A 125 -9.90 -5.77 7.44
N THR A 126 -10.96 -6.55 7.30
CA THR A 126 -11.57 -7.32 8.41
C THR A 126 -11.26 -8.79 8.32
N ASP A 127 -11.11 -9.31 7.10
CA ASP A 127 -10.79 -10.71 6.82
C ASP A 127 -10.17 -10.85 5.43
N THR A 128 -9.36 -11.90 5.24
CA THR A 128 -8.80 -12.27 3.93
C THR A 128 -8.95 -13.78 3.75
N LYS A 129 -9.44 -14.19 2.59
CA LYS A 129 -9.46 -15.58 2.17
C LYS A 129 -8.52 -15.72 0.99
N ASP A 130 -7.39 -16.28 1.24
CA ASP A 130 -6.40 -16.62 0.23
C ASP A 130 -6.52 -18.12 -0.06
N THR A 131 -6.74 -18.46 -1.32
CA THR A 131 -6.77 -19.83 -1.80
C THR A 131 -5.39 -20.29 -2.29
N SER A 132 -4.42 -19.38 -2.37
CA SER A 132 -3.04 -19.73 -2.73
C SER A 132 -2.38 -20.52 -1.59
N LYS A 133 -1.52 -21.46 -1.94
CA LYS A 133 -0.60 -22.04 -0.97
C LYS A 133 0.36 -20.93 -0.51
N LYS A 134 0.53 -20.79 0.81
CA LYS A 134 1.50 -19.84 1.33
C LYS A 134 2.87 -20.15 0.70
N ALA A 135 3.41 -19.18 -0.02
CA ALA A 135 4.81 -19.26 -0.44
C ALA A 135 5.69 -19.44 0.80
N PRO A 136 6.82 -20.18 0.71
CA PRO A 136 7.74 -20.27 1.82
C PRO A 136 8.05 -18.87 2.34
N ALA A 137 7.86 -18.68 3.65
CA ALA A 137 8.23 -17.41 4.30
C ALA A 137 9.70 -17.12 3.95
N GLY A 138 9.99 -15.89 3.59
CA GLY A 138 11.35 -15.47 3.26
C GLY A 138 11.47 -14.73 1.94
N ILE A 139 11.29 -15.38 0.80
CA ILE A 139 11.44 -14.70 -0.51
C ILE A 139 10.29 -13.73 -0.74
N SER A 140 9.07 -14.13 -0.43
CA SER A 140 7.89 -13.26 -0.58
C SER A 140 7.92 -12.06 0.35
N ASP A 141 8.40 -12.25 1.57
CA ASP A 141 8.49 -11.18 2.58
C ASP A 141 9.64 -10.21 2.26
N MET A 142 10.78 -10.72 1.81
CA MET A 142 11.93 -9.92 1.40
C MET A 142 11.66 -9.09 0.13
N MET A 143 10.88 -9.63 -0.80
CA MET A 143 10.57 -8.93 -2.06
C MET A 143 9.38 -8.00 -1.93
N ASN A 144 8.70 -7.96 -0.77
CA ASN A 144 7.43 -7.24 -0.60
C ASN A 144 6.42 -7.57 -1.72
N LEU A 145 6.45 -8.83 -2.17
CA LEU A 145 5.67 -9.32 -3.32
C LEU A 145 4.20 -9.41 -3.02
N GLY A 146 3.79 -8.91 -1.90
CA GLY A 146 2.52 -9.17 -1.73
C GLY A 146 1.61 -8.40 -0.99
N ALA A 147 0.68 -8.42 -1.13
CA ALA A 147 -0.57 -8.06 -0.60
C ALA A 147 -1.01 -9.11 0.44
N ASP A 148 -0.22 -9.42 1.41
CA ASP A 148 -0.73 -10.06 2.61
C ASP A 148 -1.46 -8.98 3.41
N PHE A 149 -2.72 -8.77 3.04
CA PHE A 149 -3.58 -7.82 3.74
C PHE A 149 -3.93 -8.37 5.12
N SER A 150 -3.31 -7.83 6.15
CA SER A 150 -3.59 -8.22 7.52
C SER A 150 -4.81 -7.49 8.07
N LYS A 151 -5.55 -8.19 8.93
CA LYS A 151 -6.71 -7.61 9.62
C LYS A 151 -6.33 -6.31 10.36
N GLY A 152 -7.15 -5.29 10.18
CA GLY A 152 -6.97 -3.95 10.75
C GLY A 152 -6.15 -3.00 9.91
N GLN A 153 -5.47 -3.48 8.88
CA GLN A 153 -4.75 -2.61 7.93
C GLN A 153 -5.70 -1.86 7.00
N ALA A 154 -5.26 -0.70 6.54
CA ALA A 154 -5.92 0.03 5.48
C ALA A 154 -5.87 -0.75 4.17
N TYR A 155 -6.99 -0.86 3.46
CA TYR A 155 -6.99 -1.43 2.11
C TYR A 155 -6.52 -0.36 1.11
N PRO A 156 -5.38 -0.56 0.41
CA PRO A 156 -4.68 0.54 -0.28
C PRO A 156 -5.46 1.23 -1.39
N VAL A 157 -6.44 0.54 -1.97
CA VAL A 157 -7.25 1.11 -3.07
C VAL A 157 -8.45 1.93 -2.58
N LEU A 158 -8.64 2.05 -1.28
CA LEU A 158 -9.71 2.85 -0.68
C LEU A 158 -9.16 3.98 0.17
N ILE A 159 -9.80 5.14 0.06
CA ILE A 159 -9.49 6.30 0.91
C ILE A 159 -9.71 5.95 2.38
N GLN A 160 -8.77 6.34 3.22
CA GLN A 160 -8.85 6.21 4.68
C GLN A 160 -9.22 7.56 5.28
N LEU A 161 -10.43 7.70 5.79
CA LEU A 161 -10.88 8.92 6.44
C LEU A 161 -11.22 8.66 7.92
N PRO A 162 -11.02 9.65 8.80
CA PRO A 162 -11.46 9.53 10.19
C PRO A 162 -13.00 9.56 10.27
N ALA A 163 -13.55 9.10 11.40
CA ALA A 163 -15.00 9.08 11.62
C ALA A 163 -15.63 10.47 11.62
N LYS A 164 -14.87 11.52 11.95
CA LYS A 164 -15.31 12.91 11.90
C LYS A 164 -15.10 13.51 10.51
N ALA A 165 -15.96 14.48 10.15
CA ALA A 165 -15.75 15.26 8.94
C ALA A 165 -14.41 16.00 8.94
N VAL A 166 -13.73 16.04 7.80
CA VAL A 166 -12.45 16.70 7.60
C VAL A 166 -12.51 17.71 6.46
N LYS A 167 -11.69 18.72 6.53
CA LYS A 167 -11.50 19.76 5.52
C LYS A 167 -10.02 19.89 5.14
N PRO A 168 -9.68 20.51 4.02
CA PRO A 168 -8.29 20.77 3.65
C PRO A 168 -7.52 21.43 4.80
N GLY A 169 -6.33 20.89 5.10
CA GLY A 169 -5.47 21.26 6.22
C GLY A 169 -5.65 20.39 7.47
N ASP A 170 -6.74 19.66 7.62
CA ASP A 170 -6.94 18.76 8.76
C ASP A 170 -6.02 17.53 8.66
N SER A 171 -5.58 17.05 9.83
CA SER A 171 -4.75 15.86 9.95
C SER A 171 -5.35 14.88 10.95
N TRP A 172 -5.06 13.59 10.75
CA TRP A 172 -5.44 12.50 11.66
C TRP A 172 -4.35 11.43 11.67
N THR A 173 -4.29 10.66 12.74
CA THR A 173 -3.29 9.61 12.91
C THR A 173 -3.98 8.26 13.04
N ASP A 174 -3.41 7.24 12.39
CA ASP A 174 -3.78 5.83 12.54
C ASP A 174 -2.55 5.02 12.99
N SER A 175 -2.80 3.93 13.73
CA SER A 175 -1.75 3.04 14.20
C SER A 175 -2.17 1.60 13.95
N THR A 176 -1.27 0.83 13.35
CA THR A 176 -1.50 -0.59 13.03
C THR A 176 -0.35 -1.45 13.51
N GLY A 177 -0.64 -2.71 13.81
CA GLY A 177 0.35 -3.70 14.18
C GLY A 177 0.94 -3.50 15.59
N THR A 178 1.95 -4.30 15.86
CA THR A 178 2.79 -4.27 17.07
C THR A 178 4.26 -4.35 16.67
N PRO A 179 5.23 -4.00 17.53
CA PRO A 179 6.66 -4.16 17.20
C PRO A 179 7.04 -5.60 16.83
N ALA A 180 6.39 -6.61 17.40
CA ALA A 180 6.62 -8.01 17.07
C ALA A 180 6.16 -8.38 15.64
N THR A 181 5.15 -7.67 15.11
CA THR A 181 4.72 -7.80 13.72
C THR A 181 5.41 -6.74 12.86
N VAL A 182 4.77 -5.65 12.62
CA VAL A 182 5.28 -4.37 12.13
C VAL A 182 4.36 -3.31 12.70
N LYS A 183 4.85 -2.50 13.62
CA LYS A 183 4.10 -1.36 14.14
C LYS A 183 4.28 -0.18 13.18
N MET A 184 3.18 0.35 12.68
CA MET A 184 3.18 1.55 11.85
C MET A 184 2.28 2.61 12.49
N ILE A 185 2.78 3.84 12.58
CA ILE A 185 2.02 5.01 13.00
C ILE A 185 2.06 5.97 11.83
N THR A 186 0.89 6.28 11.26
CA THR A 186 0.79 7.13 10.07
C THR A 186 -0.09 8.34 10.35
N THR A 187 0.43 9.53 10.08
CA THR A 187 -0.32 10.79 10.11
C THR A 187 -0.67 11.18 8.68
N TYR A 188 -1.96 11.26 8.42
CA TYR A 188 -2.54 11.71 7.16
C TYR A 188 -2.90 13.19 7.24
N THR A 189 -2.76 13.91 6.14
CA THR A 189 -3.19 15.31 6.01
C THR A 189 -3.98 15.45 4.72
N LEU A 190 -5.24 15.90 4.85
CA LEU A 190 -6.06 16.25 3.71
C LEU A 190 -5.55 17.55 3.09
N LYS A 191 -5.02 17.47 1.87
CA LYS A 191 -4.46 18.64 1.17
C LYS A 191 -5.49 19.39 0.37
N GLU A 192 -6.28 18.66 -0.39
CA GLU A 192 -7.18 19.24 -1.35
C GLU A 192 -8.41 18.35 -1.56
N ILE A 193 -9.54 18.99 -1.85
CA ILE A 193 -10.76 18.36 -2.32
C ILE A 193 -11.25 19.18 -3.51
N THR A 194 -11.41 18.52 -4.65
CA THR A 194 -12.05 19.05 -5.84
C THR A 194 -13.32 18.27 -6.18
N ALA A 195 -13.99 18.62 -7.26
CA ALA A 195 -15.13 17.83 -7.75
C ALA A 195 -14.74 16.39 -8.10
N ASP A 196 -13.53 16.19 -8.60
CA ASP A 196 -13.06 14.91 -9.14
C ASP A 196 -12.04 14.19 -8.24
N ASP A 197 -11.31 14.94 -7.41
CA ASP A 197 -10.11 14.43 -6.73
C ASP A 197 -10.03 14.82 -5.24
N VAL A 198 -9.55 13.89 -4.45
CA VAL A 198 -9.12 14.10 -3.06
C VAL A 198 -7.64 13.79 -2.95
N VAL A 199 -6.85 14.77 -2.49
CA VAL A 199 -5.40 14.63 -2.29
C VAL A 199 -5.09 14.48 -0.81
N ILE A 200 -4.42 13.38 -0.45
CA ILE A 200 -3.96 13.11 0.91
C ILE A 200 -2.45 12.94 0.90
N ASN A 201 -1.76 13.68 1.75
CA ASN A 201 -0.35 13.41 2.06
C ASN A 201 -0.29 12.61 3.36
N PHE A 202 0.74 11.78 3.49
CA PHE A 202 0.98 11.06 4.73
C PHE A 202 2.46 10.97 5.07
N THR A 203 2.72 10.90 6.37
CA THR A 203 4.03 10.63 6.94
C THR A 203 3.85 9.63 8.08
N GLY A 204 4.82 8.76 8.30
CA GLY A 204 4.71 7.78 9.36
C GLY A 204 6.06 7.28 9.84
N SER A 205 6.00 6.53 10.94
CA SER A 205 7.10 5.74 11.47
C SER A 205 6.76 4.26 11.43
N LEU A 206 7.79 3.45 11.23
CA LEU A 206 7.71 2.00 11.21
C LEU A 206 8.70 1.45 12.23
N GLU A 207 8.27 0.45 13.00
CA GLU A 207 9.10 -0.30 13.94
C GLU A 207 8.81 -1.79 13.79
N LYS A 208 9.87 -2.60 13.75
CA LYS A 208 9.79 -4.05 13.85
C LYS A 208 10.90 -4.55 14.75
N SER A 209 10.56 -5.31 15.78
CA SER A 209 11.51 -5.99 16.64
C SER A 209 11.00 -7.39 16.92
N GLY A 210 11.90 -8.36 17.00
CA GLY A 210 11.57 -9.74 17.32
C GLY A 210 12.36 -10.73 16.50
N THR A 211 12.05 -11.99 16.70
CA THR A 211 12.69 -13.12 16.07
C THR A 211 11.71 -13.80 15.12
N ILE A 212 12.19 -14.17 13.93
CA ILE A 212 11.46 -15.02 12.99
C ILE A 212 12.25 -16.32 12.79
N GLU A 213 11.57 -17.44 12.64
CA GLU A 213 12.18 -18.69 12.23
C GLU A 213 12.06 -18.86 10.71
N GLN A 214 13.19 -19.07 10.06
CA GLN A 214 13.24 -19.32 8.62
C GLN A 214 14.24 -20.43 8.31
N ASN A 215 13.80 -21.49 7.64
CA ASN A 215 14.62 -22.64 7.29
C ASN A 215 15.38 -23.25 8.50
N ASN A 216 14.72 -23.34 9.67
CA ASN A 216 15.31 -23.76 10.95
C ASN A 216 16.45 -22.84 11.45
N MET A 217 16.50 -21.62 10.95
CA MET A 217 17.37 -20.57 11.46
C MET A 217 16.55 -19.52 12.17
N GLU A 218 17.05 -19.09 13.32
CA GLU A 218 16.49 -17.97 14.08
C GLU A 218 17.10 -16.67 13.55
N ILE A 219 16.24 -15.79 13.03
CA ILE A 219 16.64 -14.47 12.51
C ILE A 219 16.07 -13.41 13.43
N GLN A 220 16.93 -12.72 14.14
CA GLN A 220 16.56 -11.59 14.96
C GLN A 220 16.52 -10.31 14.11
N MET A 221 15.48 -9.50 14.27
CA MET A 221 15.31 -8.22 13.57
C MET A 221 15.04 -7.10 14.55
N ASP A 222 15.72 -5.97 14.38
CA ASP A 222 15.41 -4.71 15.04
C ASP A 222 15.52 -3.60 13.99
N MET A 223 14.38 -3.10 13.52
CA MET A 223 14.29 -2.15 12.42
C MET A 223 13.40 -0.99 12.80
N LYS A 224 13.82 0.19 12.40
CA LYS A 224 13.06 1.45 12.50
C LYS A 224 13.14 2.19 11.19
N GLY A 225 12.08 2.92 10.86
CA GLY A 225 12.08 3.67 9.62
C GLY A 225 11.01 4.73 9.57
N THR A 226 11.07 5.49 8.48
CA THR A 226 10.08 6.50 8.13
C THR A 226 9.42 6.14 6.82
N VAL A 227 8.15 6.51 6.71
CA VAL A 227 7.34 6.37 5.51
C VAL A 227 6.74 7.73 5.19
N LYS A 228 6.74 8.13 3.93
CA LYS A 228 6.07 9.34 3.46
C LYS A 228 5.50 9.12 2.07
N GLY A 229 4.46 9.88 1.74
CA GLY A 229 3.89 9.78 0.40
C GLY A 229 2.69 10.67 0.20
N ASP A 230 2.10 10.50 -0.96
CA ASP A 230 0.87 11.14 -1.37
C ASP A 230 -0.05 10.15 -2.07
N ALA A 231 -1.33 10.39 -1.95
CA ALA A 231 -2.36 9.59 -2.61
C ALA A 231 -3.44 10.48 -3.18
N LEU A 232 -3.86 10.14 -4.39
CA LEU A 232 -4.93 10.77 -5.14
C LEU A 232 -6.09 9.78 -5.25
N TYR A 233 -7.26 10.16 -4.76
CA TYR A 233 -8.47 9.37 -4.79
C TYR A 233 -9.55 10.07 -5.60
N GLU A 234 -10.43 9.30 -6.22
CA GLU A 234 -11.64 9.84 -6.85
C GLU A 234 -12.63 10.30 -5.78
N THR A 235 -13.10 11.55 -5.85
CA THR A 235 -14.03 12.13 -4.87
C THR A 235 -15.36 11.37 -4.80
N ALA A 236 -15.89 10.94 -5.94
CA ALA A 236 -17.19 10.28 -6.02
C ALA A 236 -17.23 8.89 -5.36
N SER A 237 -16.13 8.12 -5.43
CA SER A 237 -16.11 6.73 -4.97
C SER A 237 -15.16 6.48 -3.81
N GLY A 238 -14.18 7.34 -3.57
CA GLY A 238 -13.08 7.10 -2.64
C GLY A 238 -12.07 6.05 -3.13
N LEU A 239 -12.09 5.70 -4.42
CA LEU A 239 -11.15 4.76 -5.02
C LEU A 239 -9.85 5.46 -5.40
N LEU A 240 -8.75 4.74 -5.22
CA LEU A 240 -7.41 5.19 -5.59
C LEU A 240 -7.33 5.47 -7.10
N LYS A 241 -6.66 6.55 -7.46
CA LYS A 241 -6.22 6.88 -8.83
C LYS A 241 -4.70 6.75 -8.92
N LYS A 242 -3.99 7.23 -7.93
CA LYS A 242 -2.52 7.16 -7.85
C LYS A 242 -2.07 7.26 -6.39
N ASN A 243 -0.98 6.55 -6.04
CA ASN A 243 -0.20 6.88 -4.84
C ASN A 243 1.30 6.73 -5.11
N THR A 244 2.09 7.43 -4.28
CA THR A 244 3.54 7.29 -4.21
C THR A 244 3.92 7.12 -2.74
N ILE A 245 4.69 6.09 -2.42
CA ILE A 245 5.18 5.78 -1.06
C ILE A 245 6.69 5.71 -1.10
N VAL A 246 7.35 6.46 -0.22
CA VAL A 246 8.80 6.39 -0.03
C VAL A 246 9.09 5.94 1.39
N SER A 247 9.92 4.91 1.54
CA SER A 247 10.34 4.38 2.83
C SER A 247 11.85 4.43 2.98
N ASP A 248 12.31 4.77 4.18
CA ASP A 248 13.72 4.75 4.58
C ASP A 248 13.80 4.02 5.93
N ILE A 249 14.45 2.85 5.94
CA ILE A 249 14.47 1.92 7.06
C ILE A 249 15.91 1.59 7.39
N THR A 250 16.23 1.59 8.67
CA THR A 250 17.55 1.19 9.19
C THR A 250 17.37 0.23 10.35
N GLY A 251 18.38 -0.60 10.61
CA GLY A 251 18.30 -1.53 11.72
C GLY A 251 19.41 -2.54 11.73
N THR A 252 19.14 -3.66 12.39
CA THR A 252 20.05 -4.81 12.46
C THR A 252 19.30 -6.10 12.15
N VAL A 253 19.99 -7.01 11.51
CA VAL A 253 19.55 -8.40 11.31
C VAL A 253 20.58 -9.31 11.95
N GLY A 254 20.14 -10.15 12.89
CA GLY A 254 20.98 -11.15 13.57
C GLY A 254 20.69 -12.53 13.03
N VAL A 255 21.74 -13.23 12.58
CA VAL A 255 21.67 -14.64 12.15
C VAL A 255 22.73 -15.42 12.93
N MET A 256 22.33 -16.49 13.58
CA MET A 256 23.25 -17.33 14.38
C MET A 256 24.10 -16.54 15.41
N GLY A 257 23.49 -15.51 16.02
CA GLY A 257 24.15 -14.68 17.03
C GLY A 257 25.08 -13.59 16.48
N GLN A 258 25.20 -13.43 15.19
CA GLN A 258 25.93 -12.33 14.54
C GLN A 258 24.95 -11.26 14.06
N ASN A 259 25.11 -10.04 14.54
CA ASN A 259 24.30 -8.91 14.13
C ASN A 259 24.98 -8.12 13.01
N ALA A 260 24.24 -7.87 11.95
CA ALA A 260 24.69 -7.05 10.83
C ALA A 260 23.79 -5.81 10.67
N PRO A 261 24.38 -4.65 10.33
CA PRO A 261 23.59 -3.49 9.98
C PRO A 261 22.79 -3.75 8.70
N LEU A 262 21.58 -3.17 8.68
CA LEU A 262 20.69 -3.18 7.53
C LEU A 262 20.25 -1.75 7.25
N THR A 263 20.29 -1.37 5.98
CA THR A 263 19.63 -0.16 5.48
C THR A 263 18.75 -0.53 4.29
N MET A 264 17.56 0.05 4.19
CA MET A 264 16.66 -0.19 3.08
C MET A 264 15.98 1.12 2.68
N LYS A 265 16.00 1.42 1.40
CA LYS A 265 15.24 2.50 0.78
C LYS A 265 14.32 1.92 -0.27
N SER A 266 13.07 2.34 -0.26
CA SER A 266 12.13 1.90 -1.29
C SER A 266 11.22 3.04 -1.74
N THR A 267 10.80 2.94 -3.00
CA THR A 267 9.75 3.78 -3.57
C THR A 267 8.74 2.87 -4.24
N VAL A 268 7.46 3.09 -3.93
CA VAL A 268 6.34 2.36 -4.56
C VAL A 268 5.44 3.38 -5.21
N ASP A 269 5.26 3.26 -6.52
CA ASP A 269 4.30 4.03 -7.31
C ASP A 269 3.17 3.10 -7.76
N THR A 270 1.93 3.44 -7.39
CA THR A 270 0.74 2.70 -7.82
C THR A 270 -0.19 3.61 -8.61
N ARG A 271 -0.68 3.11 -9.72
CA ARG A 271 -1.74 3.73 -10.52
C ARG A 271 -2.92 2.77 -10.61
N ALA A 272 -4.12 3.32 -10.48
CA ALA A 272 -5.36 2.57 -10.63
C ALA A 272 -6.20 3.16 -11.77
N LYS A 273 -6.85 2.27 -12.51
CA LYS A 273 -7.70 2.59 -13.66
C LYS A 273 -8.97 1.77 -13.58
N LYS A 274 -10.13 2.38 -13.77
CA LYS A 274 -11.39 1.66 -13.95
C LYS A 274 -11.41 0.91 -15.30
N LEU A 275 -11.94 -0.32 -15.28
CA LEU A 275 -12.11 -1.17 -16.45
C LEU A 275 -13.55 -1.11 -16.95
#